data_577da0dfce5c2bfd0cc2665e825047c0
#
_entry.id   577da0dfce5c2bfd0cc2665e825047c0
#
_cell.length_a   1.000
_cell.length_b   1.000
_cell.length_c   1.000
_cell.angle_alpha   90.00
_cell.angle_beta   90.00
_cell.angle_gamma   90.00
#
_symmetry.space_group_name_H-M   'P 1'
#
loop_
_entity.id
_entity.type
_entity.pdbx_description
1 polymer ?
#
loop_
_entity_poly.entity_id
_entity_poly.type
_entity_poly.pdbx_seq_one_letter_code
_entity_poly.pdbx_strand_id
1 'polypeptide(L)'
;MKKLIRVTTSDISLFLLLKEQLRFLNQYYEVVGLSADTGLLHQVEKDEGVRVIELAMRRNISPYRDLACLYHFVRIFKKEKPFIVHANTPKGSLLAMMAAKVVGVPHRIYTVTGLRYQGAQGMGRQLLMTMEKLTCWCASKVIPEGEGVKRTLQQDRITNKPLAVIHNGNINGIDTSHYDISACKETRSEIRKLLGIADDEFAFVFIGRIVRDKGMDELAEAMMKLQRSKRVCKLILVGWFEKEKRGITEIHENFFRNNNIVTYVGYKKDVRPYLLAADALVFPSYREGFPRVVLEAGSMGLPSIVTDINGCNEIIVNGENGLIIPPKDVDALYEARCRFLDDRHVTAVMASKARGRIQERYERRDVHEALLKMYQELE
;
A
#
# COMPACT_ATOMS: atom_id res chain seq x y z
N MET A 1 32.04 2.88 -2.04
CA MET A 1 30.80 2.43 -1.36
C MET A 1 30.36 1.10 -1.94
N LYS A 2 29.76 0.20 -1.13
CA LYS A 2 29.14 -1.03 -1.62
C LYS A 2 27.92 -0.70 -2.46
N LYS A 3 27.67 -1.47 -3.53
CA LYS A 3 26.56 -1.20 -4.45
C LYS A 3 25.26 -1.89 -4.02
N LEU A 4 24.17 -1.14 -3.96
CA LEU A 4 22.82 -1.60 -3.68
C LEU A 4 21.93 -1.38 -4.90
N ILE A 5 21.35 -2.45 -5.47
CA ILE A 5 20.33 -2.34 -6.51
C ILE A 5 18.95 -2.57 -5.92
N ARG A 6 18.07 -1.56 -6.03
CA ARG A 6 16.65 -1.63 -5.65
C ARG A 6 15.81 -1.96 -6.89
N VAL A 7 15.08 -3.06 -6.82
CA VAL A 7 14.33 -3.58 -7.97
C VAL A 7 12.82 -3.54 -7.73
N THR A 8 12.10 -2.96 -8.69
CA THR A 8 10.63 -3.05 -8.76
C THR A 8 10.19 -3.39 -10.18
N THR A 9 8.96 -3.88 -10.36
CA THR A 9 8.44 -4.23 -11.69
C THR A 9 8.14 -2.98 -12.54
N SER A 10 7.82 -1.86 -11.91
CA SER A 10 7.44 -0.60 -12.56
C SER A 10 7.99 0.58 -11.77
N ASP A 11 8.38 1.64 -12.46
CA ASP A 11 8.84 2.92 -11.93
C ASP A 11 7.84 3.58 -10.97
N ILE A 12 6.52 3.41 -11.19
CA ILE A 12 5.48 3.84 -10.25
C ILE A 12 5.76 3.28 -8.84
N SER A 13 6.24 2.04 -8.76
CA SER A 13 6.56 1.42 -7.47
C SER A 13 7.84 2.02 -6.85
N LEU A 14 8.86 2.37 -7.63
CA LEU A 14 10.01 3.13 -7.13
C LEU A 14 9.56 4.52 -6.63
N PHE A 15 8.76 5.21 -7.42
CA PHE A 15 8.31 6.57 -7.17
C PHE A 15 7.40 6.71 -5.94
N LEU A 16 6.46 5.76 -5.76
CA LEU A 16 5.46 5.85 -4.68
C LEU A 16 5.83 5.03 -3.44
N LEU A 17 6.29 3.78 -3.63
CA LEU A 17 6.55 2.88 -2.49
C LEU A 17 7.90 3.13 -1.84
N LEU A 18 8.90 3.63 -2.59
CA LEU A 18 10.26 3.84 -2.09
C LEU A 18 10.65 5.33 -2.07
N LYS A 19 9.65 6.23 -2.09
CA LYS A 19 9.87 7.67 -2.05
C LYS A 19 10.79 8.06 -0.88
N GLU A 20 11.84 8.82 -1.19
CA GLU A 20 12.87 9.30 -0.24
C GLU A 20 13.77 8.19 0.35
N GLN A 21 13.42 6.91 0.20
CA GLN A 21 14.21 5.80 0.71
C GLN A 21 15.52 5.62 -0.09
N LEU A 22 15.46 5.79 -1.42
CA LEU A 22 16.65 5.63 -2.26
C LEU A 22 17.66 6.75 -1.96
N ARG A 23 17.19 8.00 -1.82
CA ARG A 23 18.01 9.16 -1.45
C ARG A 23 18.65 8.96 -0.07
N PHE A 24 17.89 8.50 0.92
CA PHE A 24 18.41 8.22 2.25
C PHE A 24 19.52 7.16 2.20
N LEU A 25 19.27 6.05 1.54
CA LEU A 25 20.25 4.94 1.43
C LEU A 25 21.48 5.32 0.58
N ASN A 26 21.35 6.26 -0.36
CA ASN A 26 22.47 6.71 -1.20
C ASN A 26 23.56 7.47 -0.42
N GLN A 27 23.28 7.86 0.82
CA GLN A 27 24.30 8.41 1.72
C GLN A 27 25.29 7.34 2.24
N TYR A 28 24.89 6.06 2.18
CA TYR A 28 25.65 4.93 2.76
C TYR A 28 26.09 3.91 1.71
N TYR A 29 25.38 3.79 0.60
CA TYR A 29 25.60 2.84 -0.50
C TYR A 29 25.60 3.57 -1.84
N GLU A 30 26.24 2.97 -2.86
CA GLU A 30 25.98 3.37 -4.25
C GLU A 30 24.64 2.77 -4.67
N VAL A 31 23.56 3.56 -4.57
CA VAL A 31 22.21 3.08 -4.85
C VAL A 31 21.86 3.19 -6.33
N VAL A 32 21.30 2.13 -6.89
CA VAL A 32 20.79 2.08 -8.26
C VAL A 32 19.34 1.60 -8.23
N GLY A 33 18.42 2.40 -8.80
CA GLY A 33 17.05 1.99 -9.06
C GLY A 33 16.95 1.16 -10.34
N LEU A 34 16.20 0.05 -10.32
CA LEU A 34 15.98 -0.76 -11.52
C LEU A 34 14.50 -1.11 -11.66
N SER A 35 13.88 -0.72 -12.78
CA SER A 35 12.48 -1.01 -13.09
C SER A 35 12.17 -0.88 -14.58
N ALA A 36 10.95 -1.26 -14.98
CA ALA A 36 10.41 -0.82 -16.26
C ALA A 36 10.06 0.68 -16.18
N ASP A 37 10.22 1.37 -17.30
CA ASP A 37 9.79 2.77 -17.45
C ASP A 37 8.35 2.83 -17.96
N THR A 38 7.52 3.59 -17.27
CA THR A 38 6.16 3.98 -17.70
C THR A 38 6.00 5.50 -17.75
N GLY A 39 7.12 6.24 -17.78
CA GLY A 39 7.19 7.69 -17.87
C GLY A 39 7.62 8.39 -16.57
N LEU A 40 7.92 7.65 -15.49
CA LEU A 40 8.32 8.22 -14.21
C LEU A 40 9.78 7.92 -13.83
N LEU A 41 10.49 7.08 -14.60
CA LEU A 41 11.82 6.62 -14.18
C LEU A 41 12.83 7.77 -14.12
N HIS A 42 12.79 8.69 -15.06
CA HIS A 42 13.63 9.90 -15.04
C HIS A 42 13.26 10.83 -13.85
N GLN A 43 11.97 10.90 -13.48
CA GLN A 43 11.56 11.67 -12.31
C GLN A 43 12.11 11.05 -11.02
N VAL A 44 12.11 9.70 -10.90
CA VAL A 44 12.75 8.99 -9.78
C VAL A 44 14.23 9.34 -9.69
N GLU A 45 14.95 9.30 -10.82
CA GLU A 45 16.38 9.65 -10.87
C GLU A 45 16.64 11.05 -10.34
N LYS A 46 15.84 12.01 -10.78
CA LYS A 46 15.94 13.42 -10.36
C LYS A 46 15.57 13.62 -8.90
N ASP A 47 14.43 13.06 -8.46
CA ASP A 47 13.90 13.30 -7.12
C ASP A 47 14.71 12.58 -6.05
N GLU A 48 15.21 11.39 -6.35
CA GLU A 48 15.98 10.57 -5.40
C GLU A 48 17.50 10.81 -5.47
N GLY A 49 18.00 11.42 -6.54
CA GLY A 49 19.42 11.68 -6.74
C GLY A 49 20.24 10.40 -6.90
N VAL A 50 19.66 9.36 -7.50
CA VAL A 50 20.29 8.05 -7.71
C VAL A 50 20.23 7.67 -9.18
N ARG A 51 21.22 6.94 -9.65
CA ARG A 51 21.21 6.39 -11.00
C ARG A 51 20.08 5.37 -11.15
N VAL A 52 19.42 5.37 -12.31
CA VAL A 52 18.39 4.38 -12.64
C VAL A 52 18.79 3.54 -13.85
N ILE A 53 18.30 2.31 -13.89
CA ILE A 53 18.45 1.39 -15.02
C ILE A 53 17.05 0.97 -15.46
N GLU A 54 16.75 1.24 -16.72
CA GLU A 54 15.54 0.73 -17.36
C GLU A 54 15.70 -0.75 -17.72
N LEU A 55 14.70 -1.54 -17.36
CA LEU A 55 14.54 -2.91 -17.82
C LEU A 55 13.07 -3.23 -18.06
N ALA A 56 12.70 -3.44 -19.32
CA ALA A 56 11.32 -3.70 -19.71
C ALA A 56 10.76 -4.96 -19.00
N MET A 57 9.80 -4.75 -18.11
CA MET A 57 9.08 -5.80 -17.39
C MET A 57 7.57 -5.62 -17.54
N ARG A 58 6.84 -6.70 -17.80
CA ARG A 58 5.37 -6.68 -17.84
C ARG A 58 4.79 -7.27 -16.55
N ARG A 59 3.69 -6.72 -16.06
CA ARG A 59 2.99 -7.24 -14.87
C ARG A 59 2.39 -8.65 -15.09
N ASN A 60 1.98 -8.95 -16.32
CA ASN A 60 1.40 -10.25 -16.68
C ASN A 60 2.49 -11.30 -16.93
N ILE A 61 2.18 -12.57 -16.64
CA ILE A 61 3.07 -13.71 -16.93
C ILE A 61 3.22 -13.83 -18.44
N SER A 62 4.46 -13.86 -18.92
CA SER A 62 4.81 -13.97 -20.33
C SER A 62 6.13 -14.75 -20.47
N PRO A 63 6.12 -16.10 -20.57
CA PRO A 63 7.30 -16.94 -20.41
C PRO A 63 8.51 -16.53 -21.28
N TYR A 64 8.30 -16.30 -22.57
CA TYR A 64 9.40 -15.90 -23.47
C TYR A 64 10.01 -14.54 -23.12
N ARG A 65 9.16 -13.56 -22.80
CA ARG A 65 9.63 -12.22 -22.39
C ARG A 65 10.26 -12.25 -21.01
N ASP A 66 9.75 -13.08 -20.12
CA ASP A 66 10.30 -13.25 -18.78
C ASP A 66 11.68 -13.90 -18.82
N LEU A 67 11.90 -14.85 -19.74
CA LEU A 67 13.23 -15.43 -19.96
C LEU A 67 14.22 -14.41 -20.54
N ALA A 68 13.79 -13.61 -21.53
CA ALA A 68 14.61 -12.50 -22.04
C ALA A 68 14.94 -11.49 -20.94
N CYS A 69 13.94 -11.11 -20.11
CA CYS A 69 14.14 -10.21 -18.97
C CYS A 69 15.14 -10.81 -17.95
N LEU A 70 15.02 -12.09 -17.64
CA LEU A 70 15.96 -12.80 -16.77
C LEU A 70 17.41 -12.75 -17.32
N TYR A 71 17.59 -12.95 -18.62
CA TYR A 71 18.89 -12.83 -19.27
C TYR A 71 19.46 -11.40 -19.11
N HIS A 72 18.65 -10.38 -19.29
CA HIS A 72 19.08 -8.99 -19.09
C HIS A 72 19.44 -8.69 -17.65
N PHE A 73 18.67 -9.19 -16.66
CA PHE A 73 19.05 -9.10 -15.26
C PHE A 73 20.42 -9.71 -14.97
N VAL A 74 20.69 -10.91 -15.51
CA VAL A 74 21.98 -11.56 -15.35
C VAL A 74 23.11 -10.71 -15.93
N ARG A 75 22.93 -10.12 -17.13
CA ARG A 75 23.91 -9.21 -17.74
C ARG A 75 24.15 -7.96 -16.89
N ILE A 76 23.07 -7.35 -16.42
CA ILE A 76 23.15 -6.15 -15.55
C ILE A 76 23.91 -6.50 -14.27
N PHE A 77 23.55 -7.56 -13.57
CA PHE A 77 24.20 -7.90 -12.31
C PHE A 77 25.66 -8.33 -12.47
N LYS A 78 26.02 -9.00 -13.58
CA LYS A 78 27.43 -9.28 -13.91
C LYS A 78 28.23 -8.00 -14.15
N LYS A 79 27.64 -7.00 -14.83
CA LYS A 79 28.28 -5.71 -15.09
C LYS A 79 28.39 -4.85 -13.82
N GLU A 80 27.29 -4.73 -13.08
CA GLU A 80 27.16 -3.83 -11.93
C GLU A 80 27.84 -4.38 -10.67
N LYS A 81 27.97 -5.71 -10.55
CA LYS A 81 28.54 -6.44 -9.39
C LYS A 81 28.00 -5.96 -8.05
N PRO A 82 26.66 -5.95 -7.86
CA PRO A 82 26.07 -5.42 -6.64
C PRO A 82 26.42 -6.27 -5.43
N PHE A 83 26.66 -5.62 -4.29
CA PHE A 83 26.76 -6.26 -3.00
C PHE A 83 25.38 -6.70 -2.48
N ILE A 84 24.36 -5.86 -2.69
CA ILE A 84 22.98 -6.14 -2.32
C ILE A 84 22.07 -5.96 -3.55
N VAL A 85 21.19 -6.93 -3.79
CA VAL A 85 20.00 -6.78 -4.63
C VAL A 85 18.78 -6.91 -3.75
N HIS A 86 17.96 -5.85 -3.66
CA HIS A 86 16.74 -5.84 -2.88
C HIS A 86 15.52 -5.55 -3.76
N ALA A 87 14.57 -6.48 -3.82
CA ALA A 87 13.38 -6.41 -4.64
C ALA A 87 12.09 -6.49 -3.82
N ASN A 88 11.03 -5.81 -4.30
CA ASN A 88 9.81 -5.59 -3.53
C ASN A 88 8.51 -6.04 -4.23
N THR A 89 8.49 -6.15 -5.55
CA THR A 89 7.26 -6.44 -6.29
C THR A 89 7.29 -7.88 -6.83
N PRO A 90 6.17 -8.62 -6.82
CA PRO A 90 6.19 -10.08 -7.03
C PRO A 90 6.97 -10.54 -8.26
N LYS A 91 6.68 -9.95 -9.45
CA LYS A 91 7.36 -10.38 -10.68
C LYS A 91 8.81 -9.89 -10.78
N GLY A 92 9.04 -8.62 -10.44
CA GLY A 92 10.38 -8.05 -10.40
C GLY A 92 11.26 -8.81 -9.42
N SER A 93 10.73 -9.20 -8.26
CA SER A 93 11.44 -9.98 -7.26
C SER A 93 11.78 -11.38 -7.74
N LEU A 94 10.85 -12.09 -8.39
CA LEU A 94 11.10 -13.43 -8.92
C LEU A 94 12.30 -13.42 -9.88
N LEU A 95 12.24 -12.56 -10.89
CA LEU A 95 13.30 -12.51 -11.93
C LEU A 95 14.62 -11.99 -11.37
N ALA A 96 14.58 -10.96 -10.53
CA ALA A 96 15.78 -10.41 -9.89
C ALA A 96 16.45 -11.40 -8.94
N MET A 97 15.68 -12.10 -8.09
CA MET A 97 16.24 -13.08 -7.15
C MET A 97 16.85 -14.28 -7.87
N MET A 98 16.20 -14.77 -8.95
CA MET A 98 16.74 -15.83 -9.80
C MET A 98 18.07 -15.40 -10.44
N ALA A 99 18.09 -14.24 -11.10
CA ALA A 99 19.30 -13.71 -11.74
C ALA A 99 20.44 -13.47 -10.74
N ALA A 100 20.12 -12.85 -9.61
CA ALA A 100 21.08 -12.56 -8.56
C ALA A 100 21.68 -13.84 -7.96
N LYS A 101 20.88 -14.91 -7.83
CA LYS A 101 21.37 -16.23 -7.40
C LYS A 101 22.29 -16.86 -8.44
N VAL A 102 21.95 -16.81 -9.72
CA VAL A 102 22.77 -17.31 -10.81
C VAL A 102 24.13 -16.59 -10.90
N VAL A 103 24.13 -15.27 -10.69
CA VAL A 103 25.35 -14.44 -10.72
C VAL A 103 26.18 -14.58 -9.45
N GLY A 104 25.62 -15.10 -8.36
CA GLY A 104 26.30 -15.22 -7.08
C GLY A 104 26.33 -13.91 -6.27
N VAL A 105 25.32 -13.04 -6.44
CA VAL A 105 25.21 -11.82 -5.64
C VAL A 105 25.13 -12.21 -4.15
N PRO A 106 25.99 -11.63 -3.26
CA PRO A 106 26.06 -12.06 -1.86
C PRO A 106 24.72 -11.93 -1.14
N HIS A 107 24.12 -10.76 -1.17
CA HIS A 107 22.88 -10.45 -0.45
C HIS A 107 21.73 -10.22 -1.40
N ARG A 108 20.80 -11.17 -1.40
CA ARG A 108 19.60 -11.21 -2.24
C ARG A 108 18.39 -11.10 -1.33
N ILE A 109 17.83 -9.90 -1.25
CA ILE A 109 16.78 -9.57 -0.30
C ILE A 109 15.45 -9.44 -1.03
N TYR A 110 14.45 -10.12 -0.50
CA TYR A 110 13.09 -10.05 -1.00
C TYR A 110 12.15 -9.54 0.09
N THR A 111 11.56 -8.34 -0.09
CA THR A 111 10.46 -7.86 0.75
C THR A 111 9.13 -8.25 0.13
N VAL A 112 8.32 -8.98 0.89
CA VAL A 112 7.00 -9.46 0.48
C VAL A 112 5.96 -8.40 0.81
N THR A 113 5.57 -7.60 -0.19
CA THR A 113 4.63 -6.47 -0.06
C THR A 113 3.17 -6.85 -0.31
N GLY A 114 2.83 -8.11 -0.24
CA GLY A 114 1.50 -8.66 -0.45
C GLY A 114 1.54 -9.95 -1.25
N LEU A 115 0.55 -10.80 -1.04
CA LEU A 115 0.51 -12.16 -1.54
C LEU A 115 -0.54 -12.32 -2.63
N ARG A 116 -0.11 -12.28 -3.88
CA ARG A 116 -1.02 -12.36 -5.04
C ARG A 116 -1.89 -13.63 -5.07
N TYR A 117 -1.37 -14.74 -4.54
CA TYR A 117 -2.09 -16.01 -4.51
C TYR A 117 -3.30 -16.01 -3.58
N GLN A 118 -3.38 -15.10 -2.60
CA GLN A 118 -4.57 -14.96 -1.74
C GLN A 118 -5.82 -14.53 -2.51
N GLY A 119 -5.66 -13.85 -3.65
CA GLY A 119 -6.76 -13.47 -4.53
C GLY A 119 -7.00 -14.44 -5.70
N ALA A 120 -6.35 -15.59 -5.73
CA ALA A 120 -6.45 -16.58 -6.79
C ALA A 120 -7.05 -17.91 -6.26
N GLN A 121 -7.62 -18.71 -7.16
CA GLN A 121 -8.20 -20.02 -6.84
C GLN A 121 -7.64 -21.12 -7.75
N GLY A 122 -7.81 -22.36 -7.37
CA GLY A 122 -7.45 -23.53 -8.15
C GLY A 122 -5.99 -23.58 -8.59
N MET A 123 -5.73 -24.00 -9.81
CA MET A 123 -4.37 -24.12 -10.37
C MET A 123 -3.63 -22.77 -10.42
N GLY A 124 -4.36 -21.68 -10.62
CA GLY A 124 -3.76 -20.32 -10.62
C GLY A 124 -3.16 -19.97 -9.25
N ARG A 125 -3.83 -20.33 -8.16
CA ARG A 125 -3.31 -20.16 -6.80
C ARG A 125 -2.03 -20.97 -6.60
N GLN A 126 -2.03 -22.24 -6.99
CA GLN A 126 -0.86 -23.11 -6.85
C GLN A 126 0.34 -22.62 -7.65
N LEU A 127 0.12 -22.18 -8.90
CA LEU A 127 1.18 -21.57 -9.71
C LEU A 127 1.80 -20.34 -9.00
N LEU A 128 0.97 -19.43 -8.53
CA LEU A 128 1.45 -18.23 -7.84
C LEU A 128 2.18 -18.57 -6.53
N MET A 129 1.72 -19.57 -5.77
CA MET A 129 2.41 -20.06 -4.58
C MET A 129 3.77 -20.68 -4.93
N THR A 130 3.87 -21.43 -6.02
CA THR A 130 5.14 -22.00 -6.49
C THR A 130 6.13 -20.90 -6.90
N MET A 131 5.66 -19.88 -7.59
CA MET A 131 6.48 -18.70 -7.94
C MET A 131 6.97 -17.98 -6.68
N GLU A 132 6.12 -17.84 -5.65
CA GLU A 132 6.48 -17.23 -4.37
C GLU A 132 7.54 -18.06 -3.65
N LYS A 133 7.36 -19.39 -3.58
CA LYS A 133 8.35 -20.33 -3.01
C LYS A 133 9.70 -20.24 -3.72
N LEU A 134 9.68 -20.18 -5.05
CA LEU A 134 10.89 -20.03 -5.87
C LEU A 134 11.61 -18.70 -5.58
N THR A 135 10.86 -17.61 -5.47
CA THR A 135 11.41 -16.30 -5.13
C THR A 135 12.08 -16.32 -3.76
N CYS A 136 11.39 -16.85 -2.76
CA CYS A 136 11.92 -17.01 -1.40
C CYS A 136 13.13 -17.93 -1.36
N TRP A 137 13.15 -19.02 -2.14
CA TRP A 137 14.30 -19.93 -2.23
C TRP A 137 15.53 -19.26 -2.85
N CYS A 138 15.36 -18.42 -3.87
CA CYS A 138 16.44 -17.68 -4.51
C CYS A 138 16.99 -16.55 -3.63
N ALA A 139 16.16 -15.92 -2.80
CA ALA A 139 16.58 -14.88 -1.88
C ALA A 139 17.52 -15.42 -0.78
N SER A 140 18.47 -14.64 -0.29
CA SER A 140 19.25 -14.95 0.92
C SER A 140 18.51 -14.55 2.19
N LYS A 141 17.70 -13.47 2.12
CA LYS A 141 16.86 -12.96 3.21
C LYS A 141 15.47 -12.63 2.68
N VAL A 142 14.43 -13.02 3.41
CA VAL A 142 13.02 -12.74 3.11
C VAL A 142 12.46 -11.87 4.23
N ILE A 143 11.85 -10.76 3.86
CA ILE A 143 11.31 -9.76 4.77
C ILE A 143 9.80 -9.63 4.51
N PRO A 144 8.94 -10.09 5.41
CA PRO A 144 7.52 -9.79 5.35
C PRO A 144 7.28 -8.30 5.61
N GLU A 145 6.37 -7.69 4.86
CA GLU A 145 6.01 -6.26 5.06
C GLU A 145 5.31 -5.99 6.39
N GLY A 146 4.69 -7.03 7.00
CA GLY A 146 4.02 -6.97 8.29
C GLY A 146 3.85 -8.35 8.91
N GLU A 147 3.36 -8.39 10.14
CA GLU A 147 3.17 -9.64 10.90
C GLU A 147 2.07 -10.52 10.28
N GLY A 148 1.05 -9.92 9.66
CA GLY A 148 0.01 -10.66 8.92
C GLY A 148 0.57 -11.41 7.71
N VAL A 149 1.43 -10.74 6.93
CA VAL A 149 2.14 -11.37 5.80
C VAL A 149 3.08 -12.47 6.29
N LYS A 150 3.80 -12.25 7.40
CA LYS A 150 4.67 -13.25 8.03
C LYS A 150 3.88 -14.50 8.43
N ARG A 151 2.76 -14.33 9.17
CA ARG A 151 1.89 -15.44 9.55
C ARG A 151 1.41 -16.24 8.33
N THR A 152 0.98 -15.53 7.27
CA THR A 152 0.51 -16.20 6.04
C THR A 152 1.63 -17.00 5.35
N LEU A 153 2.84 -16.44 5.24
CA LEU A 153 3.99 -17.16 4.67
C LEU A 153 4.33 -18.43 5.44
N GLN A 154 4.20 -18.41 6.77
CA GLN A 154 4.42 -19.57 7.65
C GLN A 154 3.30 -20.61 7.52
N GLN A 155 2.04 -20.19 7.61
CA GLN A 155 0.86 -21.06 7.51
C GLN A 155 0.80 -21.78 6.16
N ASP A 156 1.05 -21.06 5.06
CA ASP A 156 1.06 -21.63 3.70
C ASP A 156 2.38 -22.34 3.36
N ARG A 157 3.33 -22.41 4.30
CA ARG A 157 4.65 -23.07 4.13
C ARG A 157 5.36 -22.60 2.86
N ILE A 158 5.39 -21.28 2.67
CA ILE A 158 6.05 -20.69 1.50
C ILE A 158 7.57 -20.73 1.64
N THR A 159 8.09 -20.55 2.84
CA THR A 159 9.53 -20.60 3.12
C THR A 159 9.79 -21.08 4.54
N ASN A 160 10.93 -21.76 4.72
CA ASN A 160 11.45 -22.16 6.03
C ASN A 160 12.53 -21.19 6.54
N LYS A 161 12.81 -20.12 5.80
CA LYS A 161 13.79 -19.12 6.23
C LYS A 161 13.29 -18.34 7.44
N PRO A 162 14.20 -17.87 8.31
CA PRO A 162 13.81 -16.93 9.36
C PRO A 162 13.14 -15.70 8.76
N LEU A 163 11.99 -15.32 9.32
CA LEU A 163 11.20 -14.19 8.89
C LEU A 163 11.17 -13.13 10.01
N ALA A 164 11.72 -11.96 9.72
CA ALA A 164 11.66 -10.81 10.61
C ALA A 164 11.02 -9.64 9.88
N VAL A 165 10.03 -9.02 10.49
CA VAL A 165 9.44 -7.76 10.05
C VAL A 165 10.41 -6.64 10.43
N ILE A 166 10.64 -5.67 9.54
CA ILE A 166 11.45 -4.50 9.84
C ILE A 166 10.62 -3.50 10.62
N HIS A 167 11.13 -3.05 11.75
CA HIS A 167 10.45 -2.13 12.65
C HIS A 167 9.05 -2.65 13.03
N ASN A 168 8.00 -1.87 12.77
CA ASN A 168 6.60 -2.28 13.01
C ASN A 168 5.85 -2.67 11.72
N GLY A 169 6.58 -2.97 10.65
CA GLY A 169 6.00 -3.21 9.33
C GLY A 169 5.95 -1.95 8.48
N ASN A 170 5.36 -2.08 7.30
CA ASN A 170 5.42 -1.18 6.17
C ASN A 170 6.84 -1.04 5.58
N ILE A 171 6.90 -0.91 4.25
CA ILE A 171 8.19 -0.91 3.52
C ILE A 171 8.93 0.43 3.59
N ASN A 172 8.20 1.54 3.84
CA ASN A 172 8.73 2.89 3.69
C ASN A 172 8.25 3.88 4.76
N GLY A 173 7.41 3.43 5.67
CA GLY A 173 6.79 4.32 6.66
C GLY A 173 5.94 5.42 6.03
N ILE A 174 5.59 6.40 6.84
CA ILE A 174 4.85 7.60 6.42
C ILE A 174 5.56 8.84 6.97
N ASP A 175 5.64 9.88 6.16
CA ASP A 175 6.10 11.19 6.59
C ASP A 175 4.97 11.91 7.31
N THR A 176 4.98 11.85 8.64
CA THR A 176 3.91 12.43 9.47
C THR A 176 3.94 13.96 9.49
N SER A 177 5.03 14.59 9.08
CA SER A 177 5.08 16.04 8.91
C SER A 177 4.40 16.49 7.62
N HIS A 178 4.54 15.71 6.55
CA HIS A 178 3.81 15.95 5.30
C HIS A 178 2.31 15.68 5.45
N TYR A 179 1.93 14.61 6.17
CA TYR A 179 0.55 14.27 6.49
C TYR A 179 0.16 14.85 7.85
N ASP A 180 0.22 16.18 7.93
CA ASP A 180 -0.20 16.99 9.07
C ASP A 180 -1.28 17.98 8.64
N ILE A 181 -2.27 18.21 9.49
CA ILE A 181 -3.32 19.20 9.25
C ILE A 181 -2.71 20.59 9.06
N SER A 182 -1.69 20.94 9.85
CA SER A 182 -1.00 22.22 9.75
C SER A 182 -0.20 22.40 8.46
N ALA A 183 0.14 21.33 7.76
CA ALA A 183 0.82 21.35 6.47
C ALA A 183 -0.12 21.54 5.27
N CYS A 184 -1.44 21.57 5.49
CA CYS A 184 -2.41 21.87 4.45
C CYS A 184 -2.47 23.38 4.21
N LYS A 185 -2.59 23.77 2.93
CA LYS A 185 -2.70 25.18 2.54
C LYS A 185 -4.12 25.72 2.78
N GLU A 186 -5.10 24.87 2.53
CA GLU A 186 -6.52 25.16 2.66
C GLU A 186 -7.01 24.76 4.05
N THR A 187 -8.04 25.43 4.53
CA THR A 187 -8.75 25.05 5.75
C THR A 187 -9.77 23.95 5.46
N ARG A 188 -10.14 23.20 6.50
CA ARG A 188 -11.20 22.19 6.42
C ARG A 188 -12.51 22.76 5.86
N SER A 189 -12.94 23.95 6.31
CA SER A 189 -14.18 24.58 5.87
C SER A 189 -14.14 24.97 4.39
N GLU A 190 -13.02 25.50 3.90
CA GLU A 190 -12.86 25.81 2.47
C GLU A 190 -12.99 24.56 1.59
N ILE A 191 -12.34 23.46 1.95
CA ILE A 191 -12.43 22.22 1.18
C ILE A 191 -13.84 21.62 1.25
N ARG A 192 -14.48 21.62 2.43
CA ARG A 192 -15.86 21.13 2.57
C ARG A 192 -16.82 21.93 1.71
N LYS A 193 -16.69 23.26 1.68
CA LYS A 193 -17.49 24.13 0.80
C LYS A 193 -17.29 23.79 -0.68
N LEU A 194 -16.04 23.55 -1.12
CA LEU A 194 -15.75 23.11 -2.50
C LEU A 194 -16.38 21.75 -2.84
N LEU A 195 -16.49 20.87 -1.86
CA LEU A 195 -17.05 19.53 -2.02
C LEU A 195 -18.58 19.48 -1.82
N GLY A 196 -19.22 20.60 -1.47
CA GLY A 196 -20.65 20.66 -1.18
C GLY A 196 -21.05 19.92 0.08
N ILE A 197 -20.19 19.95 1.12
CA ILE A 197 -20.38 19.29 2.41
C ILE A 197 -20.59 20.39 3.47
N ALA A 198 -21.71 20.36 4.20
CA ALA A 198 -21.93 21.27 5.30
C ALA A 198 -21.01 20.97 6.49
N ASP A 199 -20.69 21.99 7.31
CA ASP A 199 -19.72 21.83 8.41
C ASP A 199 -20.19 20.83 9.48
N ASP A 200 -21.51 20.66 9.66
CA ASP A 200 -22.14 19.73 10.61
C ASP A 200 -22.39 18.33 10.04
N GLU A 201 -22.32 18.15 8.69
CA GLU A 201 -22.46 16.84 8.08
C GLU A 201 -21.26 15.93 8.41
N PHE A 202 -21.51 14.64 8.62
CA PHE A 202 -20.43 13.65 8.74
C PHE A 202 -19.95 13.20 7.35
N ALA A 203 -18.66 13.30 7.11
CA ALA A 203 -18.07 12.90 5.85
C ALA A 203 -17.11 11.72 6.04
N PHE A 204 -17.45 10.59 5.42
CA PHE A 204 -16.50 9.50 5.21
C PHE A 204 -15.65 9.78 3.97
N VAL A 205 -14.40 9.29 3.97
CA VAL A 205 -13.56 9.29 2.77
C VAL A 205 -13.12 7.89 2.41
N PHE A 206 -13.14 7.56 1.12
CA PHE A 206 -12.46 6.42 0.54
C PHE A 206 -11.41 6.91 -0.44
N ILE A 207 -10.20 6.35 -0.36
CA ILE A 207 -9.09 6.67 -1.26
C ILE A 207 -8.50 5.39 -1.82
N GLY A 208 -8.53 5.23 -3.14
CA GLY A 208 -7.95 4.06 -3.79
C GLY A 208 -8.55 3.78 -5.16
N ARG A 209 -8.13 2.67 -5.78
CA ARG A 209 -8.75 2.18 -7.01
C ARG A 209 -10.18 1.73 -6.72
N ILE A 210 -11.12 2.13 -7.57
CA ILE A 210 -12.52 1.77 -7.42
C ILE A 210 -12.74 0.44 -8.15
N VAL A 211 -12.50 -0.65 -7.42
CA VAL A 211 -12.56 -2.04 -7.91
C VAL A 211 -13.17 -2.94 -6.84
N ARG A 212 -13.70 -4.09 -7.24
CA ARG A 212 -14.34 -5.05 -6.32
C ARG A 212 -13.42 -5.49 -5.17
N ASP A 213 -12.15 -5.76 -5.44
CA ASP A 213 -11.17 -6.18 -4.41
C ASP A 213 -10.99 -5.15 -3.28
N LYS A 214 -11.44 -3.91 -3.49
CA LYS A 214 -11.40 -2.85 -2.48
C LYS A 214 -12.70 -2.73 -1.67
N GLY A 215 -13.62 -3.69 -1.82
CA GLY A 215 -14.88 -3.72 -1.09
C GLY A 215 -15.85 -2.61 -1.50
N MET A 216 -15.77 -2.19 -2.79
CA MET A 216 -16.59 -1.08 -3.27
C MET A 216 -18.04 -1.46 -3.45
N ASP A 217 -18.33 -2.74 -3.76
CA ASP A 217 -19.71 -3.23 -3.82
C ASP A 217 -20.36 -3.15 -2.43
N GLU A 218 -19.66 -3.61 -1.38
CA GLU A 218 -20.11 -3.52 0.02
C GLU A 218 -20.25 -2.08 0.50
N LEU A 219 -19.31 -1.21 0.07
CA LEU A 219 -19.40 0.21 0.42
C LEU A 219 -20.64 0.86 -0.19
N ALA A 220 -20.95 0.57 -1.47
CA ALA A 220 -22.15 1.09 -2.11
C ALA A 220 -23.42 0.63 -1.40
N GLU A 221 -23.54 -0.69 -1.12
CA GLU A 221 -24.70 -1.26 -0.43
C GLU A 221 -24.88 -0.69 0.99
N ALA A 222 -23.78 -0.55 1.75
CA ALA A 222 -23.83 0.05 3.09
C ALA A 222 -24.25 1.53 3.03
N MET A 223 -23.81 2.29 2.00
CA MET A 223 -24.27 3.67 1.78
C MET A 223 -25.75 3.74 1.44
N MET A 224 -26.23 2.85 0.56
CA MET A 224 -27.65 2.77 0.22
C MET A 224 -28.51 2.42 1.45
N LYS A 225 -28.05 1.54 2.34
CA LYS A 225 -28.70 1.24 3.63
C LYS A 225 -28.78 2.47 4.52
N LEU A 226 -27.70 3.26 4.66
CA LEU A 226 -27.68 4.50 5.44
C LEU A 226 -28.69 5.51 4.90
N GLN A 227 -28.74 5.68 3.58
CA GLN A 227 -29.69 6.59 2.93
C GLN A 227 -31.15 6.17 3.20
N ARG A 228 -31.46 4.87 3.11
CA ARG A 228 -32.81 4.34 3.44
C ARG A 228 -33.19 4.55 4.90
N SER A 229 -32.24 4.46 5.82
CA SER A 229 -32.46 4.71 7.26
C SER A 229 -32.47 6.20 7.61
N LYS A 230 -32.46 7.10 6.60
CA LYS A 230 -32.45 8.57 6.75
C LYS A 230 -31.30 9.13 7.58
N ARG A 231 -30.19 8.35 7.71
CA ARG A 231 -28.95 8.84 8.33
C ARG A 231 -28.19 9.71 7.33
N VAL A 232 -27.96 10.94 7.69
CA VAL A 232 -27.28 11.92 6.84
C VAL A 232 -25.77 11.81 7.00
N CYS A 233 -25.09 11.45 5.92
CA CYS A 233 -23.64 11.50 5.81
C CYS A 233 -23.23 11.65 4.35
N LYS A 234 -22.01 12.11 4.13
CA LYS A 234 -21.39 12.19 2.80
C LYS A 234 -20.29 11.14 2.63
N LEU A 235 -20.03 10.77 1.40
CA LEU A 235 -18.86 9.97 1.02
C LEU A 235 -18.02 10.77 0.02
N ILE A 236 -16.79 11.10 0.42
CA ILE A 236 -15.78 11.64 -0.49
C ILE A 236 -15.09 10.43 -1.15
N LEU A 237 -15.20 10.30 -2.47
CA LEU A 237 -14.67 9.18 -3.21
C LEU A 237 -13.48 9.64 -4.08
N VAL A 238 -12.26 9.25 -3.71
CA VAL A 238 -11.02 9.64 -4.38
C VAL A 238 -10.40 8.42 -5.06
N GLY A 239 -10.22 8.48 -6.38
CA GLY A 239 -9.63 7.39 -7.14
C GLY A 239 -10.16 7.30 -8.56
N TRP A 240 -9.96 6.16 -9.20
CA TRP A 240 -10.47 5.93 -10.55
C TRP A 240 -11.12 4.57 -10.69
N PHE A 241 -12.15 4.49 -11.54
CA PHE A 241 -12.80 3.24 -11.91
C PHE A 241 -11.90 2.46 -12.88
N GLU A 242 -11.62 1.22 -12.56
CA GLU A 242 -10.88 0.31 -13.44
C GLU A 242 -11.90 -0.54 -14.23
N LYS A 243 -11.97 -0.32 -15.54
CA LYS A 243 -12.99 -0.93 -16.42
C LYS A 243 -12.73 -2.40 -16.74
N GLU A 244 -11.50 -2.92 -16.54
CA GLU A 244 -11.15 -4.28 -16.92
C GLU A 244 -11.42 -5.28 -15.79
N LYS A 245 -11.97 -6.46 -16.10
CA LYS A 245 -12.14 -7.74 -15.32
C LYS A 245 -12.37 -7.69 -13.80
N ARG A 246 -12.17 -6.55 -13.14
CA ARG A 246 -12.30 -6.34 -11.68
C ARG A 246 -13.21 -5.18 -11.30
N GLY A 247 -13.96 -4.67 -12.27
CA GLY A 247 -14.92 -3.59 -12.06
C GLY A 247 -16.00 -3.98 -11.04
N ILE A 248 -16.56 -2.98 -10.41
CA ILE A 248 -17.78 -3.09 -9.60
C ILE A 248 -19.01 -3.26 -10.51
N THR A 249 -20.14 -3.59 -9.94
CA THR A 249 -21.40 -3.68 -10.70
C THR A 249 -21.79 -2.33 -11.27
N GLU A 250 -22.49 -2.32 -12.42
CA GLU A 250 -22.97 -1.08 -13.04
C GLU A 250 -23.89 -0.28 -12.11
N ILE A 251 -24.71 -0.96 -11.32
CA ILE A 251 -25.59 -0.33 -10.33
C ILE A 251 -24.77 0.46 -9.31
N HIS A 252 -23.70 -0.13 -8.80
CA HIS A 252 -22.83 0.51 -7.80
C HIS A 252 -21.96 1.62 -8.42
N GLU A 253 -21.51 1.45 -9.67
CA GLU A 253 -20.82 2.52 -10.39
C GLU A 253 -21.74 3.71 -10.61
N ASN A 254 -22.98 3.47 -11.05
CA ASN A 254 -23.97 4.52 -11.22
C ASN A 254 -24.29 5.23 -9.88
N PHE A 255 -24.43 4.46 -8.79
CA PHE A 255 -24.60 5.02 -7.45
C PHE A 255 -23.44 5.96 -7.09
N PHE A 256 -22.20 5.54 -7.24
CA PHE A 256 -21.04 6.36 -6.89
C PHE A 256 -20.88 7.61 -7.76
N ARG A 257 -21.33 7.57 -9.01
CA ARG A 257 -21.21 8.72 -9.93
C ARG A 257 -22.32 9.75 -9.79
N ASN A 258 -23.53 9.32 -9.45
CA ASN A 258 -24.73 10.14 -9.63
C ASN A 258 -25.52 10.38 -8.33
N ASN A 259 -25.17 9.73 -7.21
CA ASN A 259 -25.92 9.93 -5.98
C ASN A 259 -25.43 11.17 -5.22
N ASN A 260 -26.36 11.97 -4.71
CA ASN A 260 -26.10 13.24 -4.04
C ASN A 260 -25.38 13.15 -2.68
N ILE A 261 -25.31 11.95 -2.09
CA ILE A 261 -24.51 11.72 -0.87
C ILE A 261 -23.05 11.34 -1.17
N VAL A 262 -22.69 11.19 -2.46
CA VAL A 262 -21.34 10.85 -2.91
C VAL A 262 -20.74 12.03 -3.66
N THR A 263 -19.55 12.46 -3.24
CA THR A 263 -18.74 13.43 -3.96
C THR A 263 -17.56 12.71 -4.60
N TYR A 264 -17.74 12.29 -5.87
CA TYR A 264 -16.66 11.66 -6.65
C TYR A 264 -15.72 12.71 -7.23
N VAL A 265 -14.46 12.70 -6.83
CA VAL A 265 -13.47 13.70 -7.23
C VAL A 265 -12.42 13.20 -8.24
N GLY A 266 -12.51 11.92 -8.62
CA GLY A 266 -11.52 11.31 -9.51
C GLY A 266 -10.16 11.06 -8.85
N TYR A 267 -9.15 10.72 -9.65
CA TYR A 267 -7.78 10.55 -9.17
C TYR A 267 -7.16 11.89 -8.76
N LYS A 268 -6.54 11.90 -7.60
CA LYS A 268 -5.78 13.06 -7.09
C LYS A 268 -4.38 12.63 -6.66
N LYS A 269 -3.39 13.44 -7.04
CA LYS A 269 -1.99 13.22 -6.64
C LYS A 269 -1.78 13.54 -5.16
N ASP A 270 -2.40 14.60 -4.67
CA ASP A 270 -2.43 14.98 -3.25
C ASP A 270 -3.81 14.65 -2.68
N VAL A 271 -3.84 13.81 -1.68
CA VAL A 271 -5.06 13.34 -1.01
C VAL A 271 -5.35 14.06 0.30
N ARG A 272 -4.39 14.87 0.79
CA ARG A 272 -4.49 15.57 2.08
C ARG A 272 -5.72 16.49 2.19
N PRO A 273 -6.11 17.28 1.16
CA PRO A 273 -7.32 18.09 1.25
C PRO A 273 -8.58 17.26 1.50
N TYR A 274 -8.66 16.06 0.91
CA TYR A 274 -9.81 15.16 1.07
C TYR A 274 -9.83 14.47 2.42
N LEU A 275 -8.64 14.13 2.96
CA LEU A 275 -8.50 13.65 4.33
C LEU A 275 -8.86 14.74 5.33
N LEU A 276 -8.42 16.00 5.10
CA LEU A 276 -8.74 17.15 5.94
C LEU A 276 -10.26 17.42 6.00
N ALA A 277 -10.97 17.25 4.89
CA ALA A 277 -12.43 17.47 4.81
C ALA A 277 -13.25 16.37 5.50
N ALA A 278 -12.69 15.19 5.66
CA ALA A 278 -13.37 14.01 6.19
C ALA A 278 -13.38 13.96 7.73
N ASP A 279 -14.26 13.11 8.28
CA ASP A 279 -14.34 12.76 9.70
C ASP A 279 -13.78 11.36 9.99
N ALA A 280 -13.82 10.46 9.01
CA ALA A 280 -13.28 9.12 9.10
C ALA A 280 -12.92 8.54 7.73
N LEU A 281 -11.89 7.67 7.70
CA LEU A 281 -11.61 6.81 6.56
C LEU A 281 -12.51 5.58 6.59
N VAL A 282 -13.02 5.15 5.43
CA VAL A 282 -13.66 3.85 5.22
C VAL A 282 -12.88 3.06 4.17
N PHE A 283 -12.33 1.91 4.57
CA PHE A 283 -11.44 1.12 3.72
C PHE A 283 -11.74 -0.38 3.80
N PRO A 284 -12.83 -0.85 3.14
CA PRO A 284 -13.33 -2.22 3.25
C PRO A 284 -12.62 -3.22 2.31
N SER A 285 -11.32 -3.07 2.09
CA SER A 285 -10.53 -3.89 1.16
C SER A 285 -10.54 -5.38 1.55
N TYR A 286 -10.51 -6.28 0.57
CA TYR A 286 -10.47 -7.73 0.84
C TYR A 286 -9.06 -8.25 1.13
N ARG A 287 -8.02 -7.53 0.70
CA ARG A 287 -6.63 -7.94 0.88
C ARG A 287 -5.68 -6.77 0.64
N GLU A 288 -4.68 -6.67 1.47
CA GLU A 288 -3.56 -5.74 1.37
C GLU A 288 -2.25 -6.42 1.81
N GLY A 289 -1.13 -5.80 1.51
CA GLY A 289 0.11 -6.04 2.24
C GLY A 289 0.13 -5.16 3.48
N PHE A 290 0.31 -3.85 3.24
CA PHE A 290 0.26 -2.83 4.29
C PHE A 290 -0.32 -1.54 3.68
N PRO A 291 -1.59 -1.19 3.95
CA PRO A 291 -2.30 -0.13 3.21
C PRO A 291 -1.83 1.26 3.61
N ARG A 292 -1.11 1.91 2.72
CA ARG A 292 -0.57 3.25 2.94
C ARG A 292 -1.65 4.29 3.25
N VAL A 293 -2.83 4.18 2.63
CA VAL A 293 -3.93 5.13 2.84
C VAL A 293 -4.42 5.14 4.29
N VAL A 294 -4.35 4.01 5.01
CA VAL A 294 -4.71 3.93 6.43
C VAL A 294 -3.67 4.65 7.29
N LEU A 295 -2.37 4.57 6.91
CA LEU A 295 -1.32 5.37 7.55
C LEU A 295 -1.51 6.86 7.29
N GLU A 296 -1.83 7.25 6.05
CA GLU A 296 -2.07 8.63 5.65
C GLU A 296 -3.25 9.24 6.43
N ALA A 297 -4.36 8.51 6.50
CA ALA A 297 -5.54 8.93 7.26
C ALA A 297 -5.23 9.06 8.77
N GLY A 298 -4.62 8.04 9.36
CA GLY A 298 -4.23 8.07 10.77
C GLY A 298 -3.25 9.19 11.09
N SER A 299 -2.29 9.49 10.19
CA SER A 299 -1.36 10.61 10.34
C SER A 299 -2.07 11.96 10.33
N MET A 300 -3.15 12.10 9.55
CA MET A 300 -4.04 13.27 9.53
C MET A 300 -5.03 13.29 10.70
N GLY A 301 -4.91 12.36 11.66
CA GLY A 301 -5.80 12.29 12.83
C GLY A 301 -7.17 11.68 12.54
N LEU A 302 -7.37 10.97 11.42
CA LEU A 302 -8.65 10.35 11.10
C LEU A 302 -8.73 8.93 11.65
N PRO A 303 -9.80 8.58 12.40
CA PRO A 303 -10.11 7.20 12.72
C PRO A 303 -10.55 6.46 11.46
N SER A 304 -10.35 5.15 11.42
CA SER A 304 -10.61 4.38 10.22
C SER A 304 -11.54 3.19 10.50
N ILE A 305 -12.47 2.91 9.57
CA ILE A 305 -13.18 1.63 9.49
C ILE A 305 -12.44 0.79 8.45
N VAL A 306 -11.86 -0.33 8.89
CA VAL A 306 -11.07 -1.22 8.04
C VAL A 306 -11.53 -2.67 8.19
N THR A 307 -11.21 -3.49 7.21
CA THR A 307 -11.44 -4.95 7.30
C THR A 307 -10.31 -5.65 8.07
N ASP A 308 -10.63 -6.80 8.67
CA ASP A 308 -9.67 -7.68 9.36
C ASP A 308 -8.79 -8.43 8.35
N ILE A 309 -7.81 -7.71 7.83
CA ILE A 309 -6.83 -8.21 6.84
C ILE A 309 -5.42 -7.73 7.18
N ASN A 310 -4.43 -8.36 6.54
CA ASN A 310 -3.01 -7.98 6.71
C ASN A 310 -2.81 -6.47 6.57
N GLY A 311 -2.00 -5.91 7.44
CA GLY A 311 -1.68 -4.49 7.50
C GLY A 311 -2.80 -3.64 8.12
N CYS A 312 -4.06 -3.85 7.76
CA CYS A 312 -5.17 -3.11 8.36
C CYS A 312 -5.27 -3.32 9.87
N ASN A 313 -5.26 -4.59 10.30
CA ASN A 313 -5.32 -5.00 11.71
C ASN A 313 -4.00 -4.83 12.48
N GLU A 314 -2.95 -4.36 11.82
CA GLU A 314 -1.68 -3.96 12.43
C GLU A 314 -1.64 -2.45 12.71
N ILE A 315 -2.24 -1.66 11.82
CA ILE A 315 -2.36 -0.20 11.94
C ILE A 315 -3.48 0.18 12.90
N ILE A 316 -4.64 -0.46 12.75
CA ILE A 316 -5.84 -0.16 13.55
C ILE A 316 -5.93 -1.13 14.72
N VAL A 317 -6.16 -0.59 15.91
CA VAL A 317 -6.59 -1.31 17.10
C VAL A 317 -8.07 -1.06 17.29
N ASN A 318 -8.84 -2.14 17.23
CA ASN A 318 -10.30 -2.04 17.28
C ASN A 318 -10.80 -1.33 18.54
N GLY A 319 -11.57 -0.27 18.37
CA GLY A 319 -12.10 0.56 19.44
C GLY A 319 -11.14 1.63 19.99
N GLU A 320 -9.86 1.69 19.55
CA GLU A 320 -8.89 2.69 20.01
C GLU A 320 -8.66 3.82 18.98
N ASN A 321 -8.27 3.48 17.76
CA ASN A 321 -8.03 4.44 16.69
C ASN A 321 -8.85 4.15 15.42
N GLY A 322 -9.85 3.27 15.54
CA GLY A 322 -10.75 2.88 14.47
C GLY A 322 -11.54 1.63 14.81
N LEU A 323 -12.25 1.10 13.81
CA LEU A 323 -13.04 -0.13 13.91
C LEU A 323 -12.54 -1.16 12.89
N ILE A 324 -12.51 -2.42 13.30
CA ILE A 324 -12.16 -3.55 12.45
C ILE A 324 -13.42 -4.38 12.21
N ILE A 325 -13.72 -4.68 10.96
CA ILE A 325 -14.88 -5.45 10.52
C ILE A 325 -14.45 -6.68 9.70
N PRO A 326 -15.28 -7.72 9.58
CA PRO A 326 -15.04 -8.80 8.64
C PRO A 326 -15.00 -8.29 7.18
N PRO A 327 -14.14 -8.86 6.31
CA PRO A 327 -14.18 -8.54 4.88
C PRO A 327 -15.44 -9.10 4.23
N LYS A 328 -15.98 -8.40 3.22
CA LYS A 328 -17.18 -8.77 2.45
C LYS A 328 -18.47 -8.81 3.28
N ASP A 329 -18.53 -8.05 4.33
CA ASP A 329 -19.69 -7.97 5.22
C ASP A 329 -20.31 -6.57 5.16
N VAL A 330 -21.42 -6.46 4.42
CA VAL A 330 -22.18 -5.21 4.24
C VAL A 330 -22.80 -4.74 5.55
N ASP A 331 -23.30 -5.69 6.36
CA ASP A 331 -24.00 -5.36 7.60
C ASP A 331 -23.01 -4.86 8.65
N ALA A 332 -21.88 -5.53 8.82
CA ALA A 332 -20.82 -5.07 9.72
C ALA A 332 -20.28 -3.69 9.30
N LEU A 333 -20.14 -3.43 7.98
CA LEU A 333 -19.73 -2.12 7.47
C LEU A 333 -20.78 -1.04 7.74
N TYR A 334 -22.07 -1.37 7.55
CA TYR A 334 -23.18 -0.47 7.88
C TYR A 334 -23.19 -0.13 9.38
N GLU A 335 -23.11 -1.15 10.26
CA GLU A 335 -23.14 -0.96 11.71
C GLU A 335 -21.95 -0.14 12.22
N ALA A 336 -20.74 -0.42 11.74
CA ALA A 336 -19.55 0.36 12.10
C ALA A 336 -19.70 1.85 11.72
N ARG A 337 -20.32 2.14 10.58
CA ARG A 337 -20.60 3.52 10.15
C ARG A 337 -21.69 4.16 10.99
N CYS A 338 -22.74 3.42 11.32
CA CYS A 338 -23.78 3.90 12.25
C CYS A 338 -23.15 4.29 13.60
N ARG A 339 -22.25 3.47 14.14
CA ARG A 339 -21.55 3.78 15.40
C ARG A 339 -20.78 5.10 15.33
N PHE A 340 -20.13 5.40 14.21
CA PHE A 340 -19.44 6.69 14.03
C PHE A 340 -20.40 7.88 13.90
N LEU A 341 -21.56 7.67 13.30
CA LEU A 341 -22.58 8.70 13.13
C LEU A 341 -23.33 8.98 14.44
N ASP A 342 -23.71 7.92 15.16
CA ASP A 342 -24.56 7.98 16.34
C ASP A 342 -23.76 8.46 17.59
N ASP A 343 -22.44 8.18 17.64
CA ASP A 343 -21.58 8.57 18.76
C ASP A 343 -20.36 9.37 18.28
N ARG A 344 -20.59 10.67 18.08
CA ARG A 344 -19.53 11.62 17.69
C ARG A 344 -18.42 11.75 18.75
N HIS A 345 -18.73 11.52 20.02
CA HIS A 345 -17.74 11.56 21.08
C HIS A 345 -16.76 10.38 20.96
N VAL A 346 -17.26 9.17 20.79
CA VAL A 346 -16.41 7.98 20.58
C VAL A 346 -15.54 8.15 19.33
N THR A 347 -16.10 8.69 18.25
CA THR A 347 -15.34 8.98 17.03
C THR A 347 -14.22 9.99 17.27
N ALA A 348 -14.47 11.05 18.03
CA ALA A 348 -13.47 12.05 18.40
C ALA A 348 -12.37 11.47 19.30
N VAL A 349 -12.71 10.59 20.23
CA VAL A 349 -11.72 9.87 21.08
C VAL A 349 -10.82 8.99 20.22
N MET A 350 -11.38 8.25 19.25
CA MET A 350 -10.58 7.45 18.31
C MET A 350 -9.67 8.33 17.44
N ALA A 351 -10.18 9.47 16.97
CA ALA A 351 -9.43 10.45 16.20
C ALA A 351 -8.22 10.98 16.97
N SER A 352 -8.39 11.32 18.25
CA SER A 352 -7.30 11.83 19.08
C SER A 352 -6.13 10.86 19.27
N LYS A 353 -6.38 9.55 19.16
CA LYS A 353 -5.35 8.50 19.28
C LYS A 353 -4.73 8.13 17.94
N ALA A 354 -5.41 8.44 16.82
CA ALA A 354 -5.00 7.96 15.50
C ALA A 354 -3.59 8.46 15.11
N ARG A 355 -3.34 9.77 15.24
CA ARG A 355 -2.06 10.37 14.84
C ARG A 355 -0.88 9.89 15.68
N GLY A 356 -1.01 9.91 17.01
CA GLY A 356 0.05 9.48 17.92
C GLY A 356 0.53 8.06 17.63
N ARG A 357 -0.43 7.14 17.37
CA ARG A 357 -0.10 5.76 17.01
C ARG A 357 0.70 5.65 15.70
N ILE A 358 0.37 6.46 14.69
CA ILE A 358 1.11 6.44 13.42
C ILE A 358 2.51 7.02 13.61
N GLN A 359 2.65 8.13 14.31
CA GLN A 359 3.94 8.76 14.60
C GLN A 359 4.88 7.82 15.35
N GLU A 360 4.38 7.19 16.41
CA GLU A 360 5.17 6.29 17.25
C GLU A 360 5.67 5.04 16.51
N ARG A 361 4.89 4.53 15.55
CA ARG A 361 5.13 3.19 15.00
C ARG A 361 5.59 3.18 13.55
N TYR A 362 5.24 4.18 12.77
CA TYR A 362 5.37 4.13 11.30
C TYR A 362 6.02 5.38 10.71
N GLU A 363 6.68 6.20 11.55
CA GLU A 363 7.44 7.34 11.05
C GLU A 363 8.49 6.87 10.03
N ARG A 364 8.54 7.54 8.89
CA ARG A 364 9.40 7.15 7.76
C ARG A 364 10.87 7.05 8.15
N ARG A 365 11.35 8.00 8.93
CA ARG A 365 12.75 8.04 9.37
C ARG A 365 13.12 6.78 10.13
N ASP A 366 12.27 6.33 11.06
CA ASP A 366 12.54 5.17 11.90
C ASP A 366 12.57 3.87 11.07
N VAL A 367 11.67 3.77 10.07
CA VAL A 367 11.65 2.65 9.12
C VAL A 367 12.92 2.65 8.25
N HIS A 368 13.38 3.81 7.79
CA HIS A 368 14.61 3.92 7.01
C HIS A 368 15.85 3.57 7.83
N GLU A 369 15.94 4.03 9.08
CA GLU A 369 17.04 3.70 10.00
C GLU A 369 17.05 2.20 10.33
N ALA A 370 15.89 1.60 10.58
CA ALA A 370 15.80 0.16 10.80
C ALA A 370 16.21 -0.67 9.56
N LEU A 371 15.84 -0.21 8.36
CA LEU A 371 16.27 -0.83 7.11
C LEU A 371 17.79 -0.71 6.90
N LEU A 372 18.35 0.47 7.17
CA LEU A 372 19.79 0.72 7.09
C LEU A 372 20.56 -0.20 8.05
N LYS A 373 20.12 -0.27 9.30
CA LYS A 373 20.71 -1.16 10.30
C LYS A 373 20.74 -2.61 9.82
N MET A 374 19.62 -3.08 9.26
CA MET A 374 19.53 -4.42 8.70
C MET A 374 20.52 -4.66 7.54
N TYR A 375 20.81 -3.63 6.71
CA TYR A 375 21.83 -3.74 5.65
C TYR A 375 23.24 -3.74 6.22
N GLN A 376 23.52 -2.94 7.24
CA GLN A 376 24.83 -2.90 7.91
C GLN A 376 25.17 -4.23 8.61
N GLU A 377 24.17 -4.93 9.14
CA GLU A 377 24.37 -6.29 9.70
C GLU A 377 24.79 -7.34 8.66
N LEU A 378 24.72 -7.02 7.36
CA LEU A 378 25.19 -7.90 6.27
C LEU A 378 26.65 -7.67 5.90
N GLU A 379 27.27 -6.65 6.44
CA GLU A 379 28.65 -6.26 6.11
C GLU A 379 29.70 -7.03 6.90
#